data_628b6120e55591094e1e21e2f6ab1bcd
#
_entry.id   628b6120e55591094e1e21e2f6ab1bcd
#
_cell.length_a   1.000
_cell.length_b   1.000
_cell.length_c   1.000
_cell.angle_alpha   90.00
_cell.angle_beta   90.00
_cell.angle_gamma   90.00
#
_symmetry.space_group_name_H-M   'P 1'
#
loop_
_entity.id
_entity.type
_entity.pdbx_description
1 polymer ?
#
loop_
_entity_poly.entity_id
_entity_poly.type
_entity_poly.pdbx_seq_one_letter_code
_entity_poly.pdbx_strand_id
1 'polypeptide(L)'
;MRKYRIVFQKAFKSQMIYRAATLSSAASTLLSFAIQICLWHALLGTGLQSGTSFTDMVLFVIVNTFVSKLTRANIATTIEAAVTDGSIAMELLRPISYKYYLLANIFGKNAFSVMTNVLPVAAVGAFFLGGAEAPEIGSVLAFLVSLVLGVLLMFELTYTFGLLAFRIQRCWFLSWYVSALTTFFGGTAVPLWFYPKALQTVSYVLPFRYVAFEPVNLLLGRTPAGEAWVPILCALAWLLVLGLLDRVMWRSAVQGLTVNGG
;
A
#
# COMPACT_ATOMS: atom_id res chain seq x y z
N MET A 1 -5.51 -13.04 -19.90
CA MET A 1 -4.55 -11.96 -19.61
C MET A 1 -4.85 -10.65 -20.38
N ARG A 2 -5.17 -10.66 -21.67
CA ARG A 2 -5.46 -9.45 -22.50
C ARG A 2 -6.56 -8.54 -21.89
N LYS A 3 -7.63 -9.10 -21.31
CA LYS A 3 -8.75 -8.36 -20.70
C LYS A 3 -8.29 -7.47 -19.51
N TYR A 4 -7.49 -7.99 -18.60
CA TYR A 4 -7.00 -7.25 -17.42
C TYR A 4 -5.98 -6.17 -17.79
N ARG A 5 -5.16 -6.39 -18.84
CA ARG A 5 -4.27 -5.36 -19.38
C ARG A 5 -5.07 -4.15 -19.90
N ILE A 6 -6.21 -4.39 -20.57
CA ILE A 6 -7.11 -3.31 -21.05
C ILE A 6 -7.68 -2.54 -19.85
N VAL A 7 -8.11 -3.23 -18.79
CA VAL A 7 -8.59 -2.60 -17.56
C VAL A 7 -7.52 -1.70 -16.94
N PHE A 8 -6.30 -2.21 -16.78
CA PHE A 8 -5.15 -1.44 -16.29
C PHE A 8 -4.92 -0.18 -17.13
N GLN A 9 -4.83 -0.32 -18.45
CA GLN A 9 -4.59 0.82 -19.35
C GLN A 9 -5.71 1.86 -19.28
N LYS A 10 -6.97 1.44 -19.21
CA LYS A 10 -8.11 2.35 -19.03
C LYS A 10 -8.05 3.08 -17.70
N ALA A 11 -7.76 2.37 -16.62
CA ALA A 11 -7.62 2.94 -15.27
C ALA A 11 -6.46 3.95 -15.20
N PHE A 12 -5.33 3.64 -15.82
CA PHE A 12 -4.19 4.55 -15.93
C PHE A 12 -4.58 5.83 -16.70
N LYS A 13 -5.16 5.67 -17.89
CA LYS A 13 -5.56 6.81 -18.74
C LYS A 13 -6.65 7.67 -18.11
N SER A 14 -7.57 7.07 -17.35
CA SER A 14 -8.65 7.82 -16.69
C SER A 14 -8.11 8.85 -15.69
N GLN A 15 -6.95 8.59 -15.07
CA GLN A 15 -6.34 9.54 -14.15
C GLN A 15 -5.79 10.79 -14.86
N MET A 16 -5.45 10.71 -16.14
CA MET A 16 -4.97 11.85 -16.93
C MET A 16 -6.05 12.92 -17.16
N ILE A 17 -7.32 12.54 -17.06
CA ILE A 17 -8.46 13.45 -17.24
C ILE A 17 -8.54 14.45 -16.08
N TYR A 18 -8.22 14.02 -14.87
CA TYR A 18 -8.34 14.80 -13.64
C TYR A 18 -7.07 15.57 -13.30
N ARG A 19 -6.61 16.46 -14.20
CA ARG A 19 -5.35 17.19 -14.08
C ARG A 19 -5.24 17.99 -12.78
N ALA A 20 -6.29 18.72 -12.41
CA ALA A 20 -6.29 19.54 -11.18
C ALA A 20 -6.13 18.67 -9.93
N ALA A 21 -6.84 17.53 -9.85
CA ALA A 21 -6.69 16.58 -8.73
C ALA A 21 -5.29 15.96 -8.69
N THR A 22 -4.70 15.68 -9.86
CA THR A 22 -3.31 15.15 -9.96
C THR A 22 -2.30 16.18 -9.45
N LEU A 23 -2.41 17.45 -9.87
CA LEU A 23 -1.52 18.52 -9.41
C LEU A 23 -1.67 18.77 -7.91
N SER A 24 -2.91 18.82 -7.40
CA SER A 24 -3.18 18.93 -5.96
C SER A 24 -2.59 17.76 -5.16
N SER A 25 -2.71 16.53 -5.67
CA SER A 25 -2.11 15.34 -5.04
C SER A 25 -0.57 15.41 -5.03
N ALA A 26 0.04 15.84 -6.14
CA ALA A 26 1.49 16.00 -6.22
C ALA A 26 1.99 17.09 -5.26
N ALA A 27 1.31 18.24 -5.22
CA ALA A 27 1.63 19.33 -4.30
C ALA A 27 1.51 18.90 -2.84
N SER A 28 0.42 18.20 -2.47
CA SER A 28 0.23 17.66 -1.12
C SER A 28 1.30 16.63 -0.75
N THR A 29 1.75 15.81 -1.71
CA THR A 29 2.80 14.82 -1.46
C THR A 29 4.17 15.49 -1.26
N LEU A 30 4.50 16.52 -2.06
CA LEU A 30 5.71 17.32 -1.87
C LEU A 30 5.69 18.06 -0.53
N LEU A 31 4.56 18.65 -0.16
CA LEU A 31 4.41 19.32 1.14
C LEU A 31 4.60 18.32 2.29
N SER A 32 3.97 17.15 2.22
CA SER A 32 4.15 16.10 3.22
C SER A 32 5.60 15.63 3.30
N PHE A 33 6.28 15.51 2.17
CA PHE A 33 7.72 15.20 2.11
C PHE A 33 8.54 16.28 2.81
N ALA A 34 8.32 17.55 2.48
CA ALA A 34 9.03 18.67 3.11
C ALA A 34 8.83 18.70 4.63
N ILE A 35 7.58 18.51 5.09
CA ILE A 35 7.27 18.44 6.53
C ILE A 35 8.03 17.30 7.20
N GLN A 36 8.07 16.11 6.60
CA GLN A 36 8.80 14.96 7.14
C GLN A 36 10.31 15.21 7.18
N ILE A 37 10.89 15.82 6.13
CA ILE A 37 12.32 16.16 6.11
C ILE A 37 12.66 17.17 7.22
N CYS A 38 11.86 18.25 7.37
CA CYS A 38 12.04 19.21 8.46
C CYS A 38 11.90 18.54 9.84
N LEU A 39 10.91 17.66 10.01
CA LEU A 39 10.70 16.93 11.26
C LEU A 39 11.91 16.06 11.61
N TRP A 40 12.40 15.24 10.66
CA TRP A 40 13.53 14.35 10.89
C TRP A 40 14.82 15.13 11.12
N HIS A 41 15.03 16.24 10.40
CA HIS A 41 16.17 17.11 10.62
C HIS A 41 16.16 17.69 12.06
N ALA A 42 15.00 18.16 12.52
CA ALA A 42 14.86 18.69 13.87
C ALA A 42 15.06 17.60 14.95
N LEU A 43 14.43 16.42 14.79
CA LEU A 43 14.53 15.33 15.76
C LEU A 43 15.95 14.77 15.88
N LEU A 44 16.65 14.59 14.77
CA LEU A 44 18.04 14.10 14.78
C LEU A 44 19.01 15.14 15.35
N GLY A 45 18.70 16.45 15.14
CA GLY A 45 19.45 17.56 15.73
C GLY A 45 19.35 17.66 17.26
N THR A 46 18.32 17.09 17.89
CA THR A 46 18.15 17.05 19.36
C THR A 46 18.92 15.92 20.04
N GLY A 47 19.77 15.17 19.30
CA GLY A 47 20.59 14.10 19.87
C GLY A 47 19.84 12.77 20.03
N LEU A 48 18.78 12.53 19.29
CA LEU A 48 18.09 11.25 19.25
C LEU A 48 19.08 10.17 18.75
N GLN A 49 19.70 9.45 19.69
CA GLN A 49 20.69 8.40 19.40
C GLN A 49 19.98 7.15 18.85
N SER A 50 19.63 7.15 17.58
CA SER A 50 18.98 6.02 16.93
C SER A 50 19.93 5.20 16.04
N GLY A 51 21.19 5.60 15.93
CA GLY A 51 22.13 5.01 14.96
C GLY A 51 21.70 5.20 13.51
N THR A 52 20.82 6.19 13.25
CA THR A 52 20.25 6.47 11.94
C THR A 52 20.73 7.83 11.46
N SER A 53 21.30 7.90 10.26
CA SER A 53 21.73 9.15 9.66
C SER A 53 20.54 9.95 9.09
N PHE A 54 20.72 11.27 8.88
CA PHE A 54 19.71 12.08 8.20
C PHE A 54 19.48 11.58 6.78
N THR A 55 20.51 11.15 6.08
CA THR A 55 20.45 10.58 4.73
C THR A 55 19.59 9.30 4.70
N ASP A 56 19.71 8.42 5.72
CA ASP A 56 18.87 7.22 5.84
C ASP A 56 17.39 7.58 5.99
N MET A 57 17.10 8.66 6.74
CA MET A 57 15.73 9.13 6.91
C MET A 57 15.16 9.73 5.63
N VAL A 58 15.96 10.47 4.86
CA VAL A 58 15.56 10.98 3.54
C VAL A 58 15.24 9.80 2.60
N LEU A 59 16.12 8.80 2.52
CA LEU A 59 15.88 7.57 1.75
C LEU A 59 14.63 6.86 2.21
N PHE A 60 14.47 6.67 3.53
CA PHE A 60 13.26 6.07 4.09
C PHE A 60 12.00 6.80 3.61
N VAL A 61 11.95 8.12 3.70
CA VAL A 61 10.76 8.91 3.33
C VAL A 61 10.47 8.80 1.84
N ILE A 62 11.49 8.84 0.97
CA ILE A 62 11.32 8.68 -0.49
C ILE A 62 10.75 7.28 -0.80
N VAL A 63 11.39 6.23 -0.30
CA VAL A 63 11.00 4.84 -0.59
C VAL A 63 9.64 4.52 0.04
N ASN A 64 9.39 4.98 1.26
CA ASN A 64 8.10 4.84 1.92
C ASN A 64 6.98 5.56 1.16
N THR A 65 7.26 6.75 0.59
CA THR A 65 6.30 7.44 -0.30
C THR A 65 6.00 6.61 -1.53
N PHE A 66 7.01 6.02 -2.16
CA PHE A 66 6.84 5.12 -3.30
C PHE A 66 5.98 3.91 -2.95
N VAL A 67 6.33 3.19 -1.88
CA VAL A 67 5.60 2.01 -1.41
C VAL A 67 4.15 2.38 -1.08
N SER A 68 3.93 3.45 -0.31
CA SER A 68 2.60 3.91 0.09
C SER A 68 1.70 4.30 -1.10
N LYS A 69 2.26 4.91 -2.16
CA LYS A 69 1.50 5.23 -3.38
C LYS A 69 1.18 3.97 -4.19
N LEU A 70 2.07 2.99 -4.20
CA LEU A 70 1.87 1.74 -4.93
C LEU A 70 0.89 0.79 -4.21
N THR A 71 0.94 0.75 -2.87
CA THR A 71 0.07 -0.11 -2.05
C THR A 71 -1.30 0.50 -1.75
N ARG A 72 -1.54 1.76 -2.11
CA ARG A 72 -2.83 2.41 -1.84
C ARG A 72 -4.01 1.63 -2.44
N ALA A 73 -4.97 1.24 -1.61
CA ALA A 73 -6.13 0.49 -2.04
C ALA A 73 -7.41 0.95 -1.31
N ASN A 74 -8.36 1.49 -2.04
CA ASN A 74 -9.69 1.87 -1.54
C ASN A 74 -10.76 0.89 -2.06
N ILE A 75 -10.50 -0.41 -1.94
CA ILE A 75 -11.37 -1.45 -2.50
C ILE A 75 -12.67 -1.53 -1.73
N ALA A 76 -12.62 -1.45 -0.41
CA ALA A 76 -13.81 -1.56 0.42
C ALA A 76 -14.87 -0.49 0.06
N THR A 77 -14.45 0.76 -0.14
CA THR A 77 -15.37 1.83 -0.59
C THR A 77 -15.86 1.63 -2.02
N THR A 78 -15.04 1.04 -2.90
CA THR A 78 -15.44 0.73 -4.27
C THR A 78 -16.51 -0.37 -4.30
N ILE A 79 -16.32 -1.43 -3.51
CA ILE A 79 -17.30 -2.53 -3.40
C ILE A 79 -18.58 -2.00 -2.73
N GLU A 80 -18.46 -1.23 -1.65
CA GLU A 80 -19.61 -0.64 -0.95
C GLU A 80 -20.47 0.20 -1.90
N ALA A 81 -19.85 1.10 -2.67
CA ALA A 81 -20.56 1.91 -3.65
C ALA A 81 -21.31 1.03 -4.65
N ALA A 82 -20.63 0.03 -5.22
CA ALA A 82 -21.24 -0.87 -6.21
C ALA A 82 -22.37 -1.74 -5.63
N VAL A 83 -22.31 -2.11 -4.36
CA VAL A 83 -23.39 -2.83 -3.67
C VAL A 83 -24.56 -1.90 -3.37
N THR A 84 -24.28 -0.68 -2.91
CA THR A 84 -25.30 0.28 -2.49
C THR A 84 -26.10 0.83 -3.69
N ASP A 85 -25.45 1.09 -4.82
CA ASP A 85 -26.08 1.58 -6.05
C ASP A 85 -26.61 0.45 -6.96
N GLY A 86 -26.39 -0.81 -6.56
CA GLY A 86 -26.84 -1.99 -7.31
C GLY A 86 -26.01 -2.33 -8.55
N SER A 87 -25.00 -1.52 -8.91
CA SER A 87 -24.15 -1.76 -10.10
C SER A 87 -23.34 -3.04 -10.01
N ILE A 88 -23.16 -3.59 -8.80
CA ILE A 88 -22.48 -4.87 -8.57
C ILE A 88 -23.07 -6.01 -9.41
N ALA A 89 -24.40 -6.03 -9.59
CA ALA A 89 -25.09 -7.04 -10.40
C ALA A 89 -24.58 -7.02 -11.86
N MET A 90 -24.43 -5.84 -12.44
CA MET A 90 -23.89 -5.66 -13.79
C MET A 90 -22.40 -5.99 -13.87
N GLU A 91 -21.65 -5.73 -12.82
CA GLU A 91 -20.22 -6.06 -12.76
C GLU A 91 -19.97 -7.56 -12.68
N LEU A 92 -20.83 -8.29 -11.95
CA LEU A 92 -20.77 -9.75 -11.82
C LEU A 92 -21.18 -10.50 -13.09
N LEU A 93 -22.00 -9.90 -13.96
CA LEU A 93 -22.38 -10.47 -15.26
C LEU A 93 -21.22 -10.42 -16.29
N ARG A 94 -20.17 -9.64 -16.03
CA ARG A 94 -19.02 -9.58 -16.95
C ARG A 94 -18.26 -10.91 -16.95
N PRO A 95 -17.81 -11.41 -18.12
CA PRO A 95 -17.06 -12.67 -18.23
C PRO A 95 -15.59 -12.50 -17.79
N ILE A 96 -15.37 -11.88 -16.61
CA ILE A 96 -14.07 -11.66 -15.97
C ILE A 96 -14.24 -11.82 -14.45
N SER A 97 -13.20 -12.28 -13.77
CA SER A 97 -13.22 -12.33 -12.30
C SER A 97 -13.25 -10.92 -11.73
N TYR A 98 -14.23 -10.62 -10.89
CA TYR A 98 -14.40 -9.33 -10.22
C TYR A 98 -13.17 -8.94 -9.39
N LYS A 99 -12.62 -9.89 -8.62
CA LYS A 99 -11.40 -9.70 -7.83
C LYS A 99 -10.22 -9.21 -8.69
N TYR A 100 -9.93 -9.91 -9.79
CA TYR A 100 -8.82 -9.52 -10.66
C TYR A 100 -9.11 -8.26 -11.49
N TYR A 101 -10.37 -7.96 -11.75
CA TYR A 101 -10.77 -6.68 -12.33
C TYR A 101 -10.42 -5.52 -11.39
N LEU A 102 -10.79 -5.60 -10.11
CA LEU A 102 -10.45 -4.60 -9.10
C LEU A 102 -8.93 -4.45 -8.95
N LEU A 103 -8.20 -5.57 -8.90
CA LEU A 103 -6.74 -5.57 -8.82
C LEU A 103 -6.13 -4.80 -10.01
N ALA A 104 -6.51 -5.14 -11.23
CA ALA A 104 -5.99 -4.47 -12.43
C ALA A 104 -6.34 -2.97 -12.47
N ASN A 105 -7.54 -2.60 -12.00
CA ASN A 105 -8.00 -1.22 -11.93
C ASN A 105 -7.14 -0.39 -10.96
N ILE A 106 -6.91 -0.92 -9.74
CA ILE A 106 -6.10 -0.25 -8.72
C ILE A 106 -4.65 -0.13 -9.17
N PHE A 107 -4.07 -1.19 -9.72
CA PHE A 107 -2.71 -1.12 -10.26
C PHE A 107 -2.55 -0.05 -11.33
N GLY A 108 -3.53 0.12 -12.22
CA GLY A 108 -3.51 1.18 -13.22
C GLY A 108 -3.50 2.58 -12.61
N LYS A 109 -4.37 2.82 -11.62
CA LYS A 109 -4.44 4.10 -10.89
C LYS A 109 -3.17 4.38 -10.10
N ASN A 110 -2.65 3.37 -9.39
CA ASN A 110 -1.46 3.51 -8.56
C ASN A 110 -0.20 3.74 -9.39
N ALA A 111 -0.05 3.07 -10.54
CA ALA A 111 1.06 3.30 -11.46
C ALA A 111 1.11 4.77 -11.93
N PHE A 112 -0.03 5.37 -12.26
CA PHE A 112 -0.10 6.79 -12.59
C PHE A 112 0.24 7.66 -11.37
N SER A 113 -0.29 7.33 -10.19
CA SER A 113 -0.02 8.05 -8.95
C SER A 113 1.47 8.01 -8.57
N VAL A 114 2.16 6.88 -8.76
CA VAL A 114 3.61 6.77 -8.57
C VAL A 114 4.35 7.74 -9.49
N MET A 115 4.05 7.72 -10.78
CA MET A 115 4.73 8.63 -11.73
C MET A 115 4.55 10.10 -11.37
N THR A 116 3.34 10.50 -10.99
CA THR A 116 3.03 11.92 -10.76
C THR A 116 3.41 12.44 -9.39
N ASN A 117 3.48 11.59 -8.37
CA ASN A 117 3.76 11.99 -7.00
C ASN A 117 5.18 11.64 -6.55
N VAL A 118 5.70 10.45 -6.94
CA VAL A 118 7.00 9.99 -6.44
C VAL A 118 8.15 10.61 -7.21
N LEU A 119 8.03 10.80 -8.53
CA LEU A 119 9.11 11.41 -9.31
C LEU A 119 9.51 12.82 -8.82
N PRO A 120 8.56 13.75 -8.55
CA PRO A 120 8.90 15.03 -7.96
C PRO A 120 9.56 14.93 -6.57
N VAL A 121 9.06 14.01 -5.72
CA VAL A 121 9.63 13.75 -4.39
C VAL A 121 11.05 13.22 -4.51
N ALA A 122 11.28 12.24 -5.40
CA ALA A 122 12.62 11.69 -5.63
C ALA A 122 13.59 12.73 -6.19
N ALA A 123 13.14 13.58 -7.11
CA ALA A 123 13.95 14.64 -7.66
C ALA A 123 14.40 15.66 -6.58
N VAL A 124 13.46 16.10 -5.72
CA VAL A 124 13.79 17.01 -4.60
C VAL A 124 14.65 16.29 -3.57
N GLY A 125 14.32 15.03 -3.24
CA GLY A 125 15.06 14.23 -2.26
C GLY A 125 16.50 13.96 -2.67
N ALA A 126 16.77 13.85 -3.98
CA ALA A 126 18.12 13.62 -4.51
C ALA A 126 19.12 14.70 -4.08
N PHE A 127 18.66 15.94 -3.85
CA PHE A 127 19.52 17.01 -3.34
C PHE A 127 20.04 16.74 -1.92
N PHE A 128 19.35 15.92 -1.14
CA PHE A 128 19.71 15.59 0.23
C PHE A 128 20.49 14.26 0.33
N LEU A 129 20.61 13.51 -0.78
CA LEU A 129 21.24 12.17 -0.80
C LEU A 129 22.73 12.22 -1.15
N GLY A 130 23.35 13.41 -1.13
CA GLY A 130 24.76 13.56 -1.48
C GLY A 130 25.68 12.59 -0.73
N GLY A 131 26.21 11.57 -1.43
CA GLY A 131 27.11 10.56 -0.86
C GLY A 131 26.40 9.31 -0.31
N ALA A 132 25.10 9.11 -0.54
CA ALA A 132 24.44 7.86 -0.20
C ALA A 132 25.04 6.68 -1.01
N GLU A 133 25.41 5.62 -0.31
CA GLU A 133 25.88 4.39 -0.95
C GLU A 133 24.74 3.72 -1.73
N ALA A 134 25.07 3.15 -2.88
CA ALA A 134 24.09 2.38 -3.65
C ALA A 134 23.71 1.10 -2.88
N PRO A 135 22.41 0.75 -2.82
CA PRO A 135 21.99 -0.47 -2.14
C PRO A 135 22.56 -1.71 -2.82
N GLU A 136 22.88 -2.72 -2.03
CA GLU A 136 23.35 -4.00 -2.53
C GLU A 136 22.31 -4.66 -3.44
N ILE A 137 22.76 -5.33 -4.51
CA ILE A 137 21.87 -6.01 -5.50
C ILE A 137 20.93 -6.99 -4.79
N GLY A 138 21.42 -7.73 -3.77
CA GLY A 138 20.62 -8.63 -2.96
C GLY A 138 19.46 -7.93 -2.26
N SER A 139 19.72 -6.77 -1.66
CA SER A 139 18.71 -5.92 -1.01
C SER A 139 17.68 -5.39 -1.99
N VAL A 140 18.10 -5.00 -3.20
CA VAL A 140 17.18 -4.55 -4.26
C VAL A 140 16.25 -5.68 -4.71
N LEU A 141 16.78 -6.88 -4.92
CA LEU A 141 15.96 -8.05 -5.30
C LEU A 141 14.97 -8.42 -4.19
N ALA A 142 15.43 -8.46 -2.94
CA ALA A 142 14.57 -8.72 -1.79
C ALA A 142 13.47 -7.64 -1.64
N PHE A 143 13.83 -6.37 -1.82
CA PHE A 143 12.87 -5.26 -1.89
C PHE A 143 11.79 -5.49 -2.95
N LEU A 144 12.17 -5.81 -4.18
CA LEU A 144 11.21 -5.98 -5.27
C LEU A 144 10.24 -7.14 -5.00
N VAL A 145 10.73 -8.26 -4.47
CA VAL A 145 9.88 -9.40 -4.08
C VAL A 145 8.94 -8.97 -2.95
N SER A 146 9.48 -8.38 -1.88
CA SER A 146 8.70 -7.93 -0.73
C SER A 146 7.67 -6.85 -1.11
N LEU A 147 8.02 -5.94 -2.02
CA LEU A 147 7.13 -4.92 -2.55
C LEU A 147 5.92 -5.53 -3.28
N VAL A 148 6.15 -6.51 -4.15
CA VAL A 148 5.06 -7.22 -4.84
C VAL A 148 4.14 -7.90 -3.84
N LEU A 149 4.70 -8.58 -2.84
CA LEU A 149 3.93 -9.23 -1.78
C LEU A 149 3.16 -8.21 -0.93
N GLY A 150 3.77 -7.08 -0.58
CA GLY A 150 3.14 -5.99 0.17
C GLY A 150 1.94 -5.38 -0.57
N VAL A 151 2.08 -5.17 -1.88
CA VAL A 151 0.98 -4.68 -2.73
C VAL A 151 -0.18 -5.69 -2.78
N LEU A 152 0.13 -6.98 -2.96
CA LEU A 152 -0.87 -8.04 -2.94
C LEU A 152 -1.52 -8.16 -1.57
N LEU A 153 -0.74 -8.06 -0.49
CA LEU A 153 -1.23 -8.15 0.88
C LEU A 153 -2.20 -7.01 1.22
N MET A 154 -1.87 -5.77 0.84
CA MET A 154 -2.78 -4.64 1.02
C MET A 154 -4.05 -4.79 0.19
N PHE A 155 -3.94 -5.34 -1.02
CA PHE A 155 -5.10 -5.66 -1.85
C PHE A 155 -6.00 -6.69 -1.15
N GLU A 156 -5.45 -7.82 -0.67
CA GLU A 156 -6.21 -8.86 0.02
C GLU A 156 -6.87 -8.32 1.30
N LEU A 157 -6.15 -7.55 2.10
CA LEU A 157 -6.69 -6.91 3.30
C LEU A 157 -7.93 -6.06 2.98
N THR A 158 -7.78 -5.11 2.04
CA THR A 158 -8.88 -4.20 1.70
C THR A 158 -10.00 -4.89 0.94
N TYR A 159 -9.71 -5.95 0.18
CA TYR A 159 -10.71 -6.76 -0.50
C TYR A 159 -11.54 -7.58 0.50
N THR A 160 -10.89 -8.26 1.43
CA THR A 160 -11.54 -9.05 2.49
C THR A 160 -12.50 -8.17 3.31
N PHE A 161 -12.04 -7.00 3.74
CA PHE A 161 -12.91 -6.04 4.43
C PHE A 161 -14.02 -5.49 3.52
N GLY A 162 -13.74 -5.29 2.25
CA GLY A 162 -14.74 -4.85 1.26
C GLY A 162 -15.87 -5.86 1.06
N LEU A 163 -15.60 -7.15 1.21
CA LEU A 163 -16.64 -8.18 1.13
C LEU A 163 -17.69 -8.08 2.25
N LEU A 164 -17.38 -7.40 3.35
CA LEU A 164 -18.36 -7.11 4.40
C LEU A 164 -19.49 -6.19 3.91
N ALA A 165 -19.26 -5.39 2.84
CA ALA A 165 -20.28 -4.53 2.25
C ALA A 165 -21.53 -5.31 1.77
N PHE A 166 -21.37 -6.57 1.42
CA PHE A 166 -22.50 -7.43 1.04
C PHE A 166 -23.44 -7.77 2.21
N ARG A 167 -22.96 -7.62 3.45
CA ARG A 167 -23.77 -7.87 4.66
C ARG A 167 -24.11 -6.58 5.42
N ILE A 168 -23.18 -5.63 5.42
CA ILE A 168 -23.30 -4.38 6.14
C ILE A 168 -23.39 -3.28 5.08
N GLN A 169 -24.56 -2.70 4.84
CA GLN A 169 -24.82 -1.74 3.77
C GLN A 169 -23.89 -0.51 3.79
N ARG A 170 -23.29 -0.19 4.94
CA ARG A 170 -22.36 0.94 5.08
C ARG A 170 -21.09 0.47 5.79
N CYS A 171 -19.99 0.39 5.05
CA CYS A 171 -18.69 -0.06 5.57
C CYS A 171 -17.52 0.86 5.16
N TRP A 172 -17.79 2.12 4.75
CA TRP A 172 -16.78 3.11 4.35
C TRP A 172 -15.69 3.31 5.41
N PHE A 173 -16.04 3.21 6.69
CA PHE A 173 -15.14 3.35 7.83
C PHE A 173 -14.07 2.24 7.86
N LEU A 174 -14.32 1.07 7.30
CA LEU A 174 -13.36 -0.04 7.26
C LEU A 174 -12.10 0.32 6.48
N SER A 175 -12.22 1.08 5.38
CA SER A 175 -11.06 1.59 4.65
C SER A 175 -10.19 2.51 5.50
N TRP A 176 -10.80 3.31 6.38
CA TRP A 176 -10.10 4.17 7.32
C TRP A 176 -9.36 3.38 8.39
N TYR A 177 -10.00 2.34 8.95
CA TYR A 177 -9.34 1.46 9.93
C TYR A 177 -8.15 0.73 9.33
N VAL A 178 -8.30 0.14 8.14
CA VAL A 178 -7.17 -0.52 7.47
C VAL A 178 -6.05 0.47 7.19
N SER A 179 -6.37 1.68 6.73
CA SER A 179 -5.39 2.72 6.50
C SER A 179 -4.68 3.16 7.79
N ALA A 180 -5.42 3.37 8.87
CA ALA A 180 -4.85 3.75 10.16
C ALA A 180 -3.95 2.66 10.75
N LEU A 181 -4.39 1.39 10.69
CA LEU A 181 -3.61 0.25 11.15
C LEU A 181 -2.34 0.06 10.30
N THR A 182 -2.43 0.25 8.98
CA THR A 182 -1.26 0.21 8.10
C THR A 182 -0.32 1.37 8.37
N THR A 183 -0.84 2.57 8.68
CA THR A 183 -0.01 3.73 9.01
C THR A 183 0.74 3.51 10.31
N PHE A 184 0.08 2.95 11.32
CA PHE A 184 0.66 2.74 12.64
C PHE A 184 1.56 1.49 12.68
N PHE A 185 1.01 0.31 12.38
CA PHE A 185 1.74 -0.96 12.47
C PHE A 185 2.60 -1.28 11.23
N GLY A 186 2.35 -0.61 10.11
CA GLY A 186 3.19 -0.64 8.91
C GLY A 186 4.32 0.37 8.93
N GLY A 187 4.46 1.17 10.01
CA GLY A 187 5.58 2.08 10.20
C GLY A 187 5.72 3.18 9.13
N THR A 188 4.60 3.55 8.47
CA THR A 188 4.66 4.52 7.36
C THR A 188 4.75 5.96 7.83
N ALA A 189 4.20 6.29 9.02
CA ALA A 189 4.33 7.62 9.64
C ALA A 189 5.65 7.77 10.38
N VAL A 190 5.99 6.79 11.20
CA VAL A 190 7.24 6.70 11.97
C VAL A 190 7.80 5.30 11.79
N PRO A 191 9.08 5.15 11.43
CA PRO A 191 9.70 3.84 11.29
C PRO A 191 9.57 3.00 12.56
N LEU A 192 9.32 1.68 12.42
CA LEU A 192 9.06 0.81 13.56
C LEU A 192 10.27 0.65 14.51
N TRP A 193 11.49 0.92 14.05
CA TRP A 193 12.67 0.87 14.94
C TRP A 193 12.68 1.98 16.02
N PHE A 194 11.84 3.04 15.88
CA PHE A 194 11.63 4.03 16.93
C PHE A 194 10.54 3.65 17.94
N TYR A 195 9.82 2.56 17.69
CA TYR A 195 8.74 2.12 18.58
C TYR A 195 9.29 1.39 19.81
N PRO A 196 8.57 1.41 20.95
CA PRO A 196 8.87 0.53 22.07
C PRO A 196 8.87 -0.95 21.65
N LYS A 197 9.73 -1.77 22.26
CA LYS A 197 9.89 -3.20 21.92
C LYS A 197 8.57 -3.98 21.88
N ALA A 198 7.66 -3.69 22.82
CA ALA A 198 6.33 -4.32 22.88
C ALA A 198 5.52 -4.07 21.58
N LEU A 199 5.49 -2.84 21.08
CA LEU A 199 4.78 -2.49 19.83
C LEU A 199 5.48 -3.08 18.61
N GLN A 200 6.82 -3.14 18.60
CA GLN A 200 7.56 -3.83 17.55
C GLN A 200 7.16 -5.30 17.47
N THR A 201 7.09 -5.99 18.61
CA THR A 201 6.70 -7.41 18.69
C THR A 201 5.27 -7.61 18.17
N VAL A 202 4.33 -6.76 18.57
CA VAL A 202 2.94 -6.81 18.04
C VAL A 202 2.93 -6.62 16.53
N SER A 203 3.71 -5.66 16.01
CA SER A 203 3.81 -5.41 14.57
C SER A 203 4.33 -6.61 13.78
N TYR A 204 5.21 -7.45 14.36
CA TYR A 204 5.71 -8.67 13.71
C TYR A 204 4.61 -9.71 13.46
N VAL A 205 3.61 -9.78 14.34
CA VAL A 205 2.50 -10.73 14.18
C VAL A 205 1.48 -10.22 13.17
N LEU A 206 1.36 -8.90 12.99
CA LEU A 206 0.33 -8.29 12.17
C LEU A 206 0.74 -8.20 10.68
N PRO A 207 -0.22 -8.30 9.74
CA PRO A 207 0.08 -8.22 8.31
C PRO A 207 0.57 -6.84 7.84
N PHE A 208 0.24 -5.78 8.57
CA PHE A 208 0.48 -4.39 8.16
C PHE A 208 1.96 -4.05 7.99
N ARG A 209 2.83 -4.64 8.83
CA ARG A 209 4.28 -4.47 8.75
C ARG A 209 4.84 -4.88 7.40
N TYR A 210 4.34 -5.99 6.85
CA TYR A 210 4.80 -6.56 5.58
C TYR A 210 4.29 -5.80 4.35
N VAL A 211 3.34 -4.89 4.53
CA VAL A 211 2.82 -4.04 3.44
C VAL A 211 3.82 -2.94 3.06
N ALA A 212 4.43 -2.29 4.04
CA ALA A 212 5.24 -1.10 3.79
C ALA A 212 6.60 -1.13 4.48
N PHE A 213 6.69 -1.47 5.78
CA PHE A 213 7.94 -1.36 6.53
C PHE A 213 9.01 -2.33 6.04
N GLU A 214 8.67 -3.60 5.87
CA GLU A 214 9.66 -4.62 5.46
C GLU A 214 10.26 -4.37 4.07
N PRO A 215 9.48 -4.02 3.03
CA PRO A 215 10.09 -3.63 1.76
C PRO A 215 11.09 -2.49 1.92
N VAL A 216 10.73 -1.44 2.66
CA VAL A 216 11.63 -0.28 2.87
C VAL A 216 12.88 -0.70 3.65
N ASN A 217 12.71 -1.49 4.71
CA ASN A 217 13.79 -1.95 5.58
C ASN A 217 14.81 -2.83 4.82
N LEU A 218 14.34 -3.67 3.92
CA LEU A 218 15.18 -4.49 3.04
C LEU A 218 16.00 -3.62 2.06
N LEU A 219 15.40 -2.59 1.47
CA LEU A 219 16.11 -1.71 0.55
C LEU A 219 17.17 -0.88 1.25
N LEU A 220 16.91 -0.44 2.49
CA LEU A 220 17.85 0.30 3.31
C LEU A 220 18.99 -0.59 3.89
N GLY A 221 19.00 -1.90 3.60
CA GLY A 221 20.00 -2.84 4.08
C GLY A 221 19.97 -3.07 5.60
N ARG A 222 18.89 -2.65 6.29
CA ARG A 222 18.72 -2.85 7.75
C ARG A 222 18.43 -4.30 8.11
N THR A 223 17.85 -5.06 7.20
CA THR A 223 17.75 -6.52 7.28
C THR A 223 18.78 -7.11 6.33
N PRO A 224 19.71 -7.94 6.80
CA PRO A 224 20.69 -8.59 5.94
C PRO A 224 19.99 -9.38 4.81
N ALA A 225 20.57 -9.38 3.62
CA ALA A 225 19.99 -10.11 2.48
C ALA A 225 19.79 -11.61 2.76
N GLY A 226 20.67 -12.21 3.60
CA GLY A 226 20.54 -13.59 4.05
C GLY A 226 19.34 -13.88 4.96
N GLU A 227 18.76 -12.87 5.60
CA GLU A 227 17.59 -12.99 6.49
C GLU A 227 16.29 -12.50 5.82
N ALA A 228 16.36 -11.98 4.60
CA ALA A 228 15.23 -11.43 3.84
C ALA A 228 14.10 -12.46 3.60
N TRP A 229 14.43 -13.75 3.67
CA TRP A 229 13.44 -14.82 3.52
C TRP A 229 12.39 -14.85 4.64
N VAL A 230 12.72 -14.39 5.85
CA VAL A 230 11.81 -14.39 7.00
C VAL A 230 10.60 -13.49 6.76
N PRO A 231 10.74 -12.17 6.49
CA PRO A 231 9.60 -11.30 6.19
C PRO A 231 8.85 -11.71 4.92
N ILE A 232 9.55 -12.28 3.93
CA ILE A 232 8.92 -12.80 2.71
C ILE A 232 8.00 -13.99 3.03
N LEU A 233 8.44 -14.95 3.84
CA LEU A 233 7.62 -16.09 4.25
C LEU A 233 6.43 -15.65 5.11
N CYS A 234 6.61 -14.70 6.02
CA CYS A 234 5.51 -14.15 6.81
C CYS A 234 4.47 -13.45 5.92
N ALA A 235 4.90 -12.67 4.93
CA ALA A 235 4.00 -12.05 3.96
C ALA A 235 3.23 -13.09 3.13
N LEU A 236 3.90 -14.16 2.68
CA LEU A 236 3.26 -15.27 1.98
C LEU A 236 2.25 -16.01 2.86
N ALA A 237 2.58 -16.27 4.12
CA ALA A 237 1.67 -16.90 5.08
C ALA A 237 0.39 -16.05 5.26
N TRP A 238 0.53 -14.73 5.42
CA TRP A 238 -0.61 -13.82 5.49
C TRP A 238 -1.44 -13.78 4.20
N LEU A 239 -0.79 -13.81 3.03
CA LEU A 239 -1.50 -13.89 1.75
C LEU A 239 -2.31 -15.19 1.63
N LEU A 240 -1.79 -16.31 2.12
CA LEU A 240 -2.52 -17.57 2.16
C LEU A 240 -3.72 -17.49 3.10
N VAL A 241 -3.54 -16.96 4.32
CA VAL A 241 -4.62 -16.81 5.30
C VAL A 241 -5.73 -15.92 4.76
N LEU A 242 -5.39 -14.73 4.25
CA LEU A 242 -6.37 -13.81 3.68
C LEU A 242 -7.01 -14.37 2.41
N GLY A 243 -6.25 -15.03 1.54
CA GLY A 243 -6.78 -15.66 0.33
C GLY A 243 -7.71 -16.85 0.60
N LEU A 244 -7.59 -17.54 1.75
CA LEU A 244 -8.55 -18.53 2.21
C LEU A 244 -9.80 -17.86 2.80
N LEU A 245 -9.61 -16.81 3.59
CA LEU A 245 -10.69 -16.06 4.21
C LEU A 245 -11.60 -15.41 3.15
N ASP A 246 -11.01 -14.78 2.15
CA ASP A 246 -11.79 -14.13 1.10
C ASP A 246 -12.58 -15.11 0.24
N ARG A 247 -12.06 -16.34 -0.01
CA ARG A 247 -12.82 -17.39 -0.70
C ARG A 247 -14.07 -17.80 0.06
N VAL A 248 -13.96 -17.93 1.38
CA VAL A 248 -15.10 -18.27 2.24
C VAL A 248 -16.10 -17.12 2.26
N MET A 249 -15.62 -15.88 2.46
CA MET A 249 -16.45 -14.69 2.49
C MET A 249 -17.13 -14.42 1.17
N TRP A 250 -16.42 -14.57 0.03
CA TRP A 250 -16.98 -14.40 -1.30
C TRP A 250 -18.15 -15.34 -1.58
N ARG A 251 -18.01 -16.65 -1.25
CA ARG A 251 -19.08 -17.61 -1.42
C ARG A 251 -20.34 -17.20 -0.65
N SER A 252 -20.16 -16.77 0.59
CA SER A 252 -21.26 -16.30 1.44
C SER A 252 -21.85 -14.98 0.96
N ALA A 253 -21.03 -14.07 0.43
CA ALA A 253 -21.46 -12.78 -0.07
C ALA A 253 -22.35 -12.90 -1.31
N VAL A 254 -21.93 -13.72 -2.28
CA VAL A 254 -22.67 -13.92 -3.54
C VAL A 254 -24.01 -14.66 -3.31
N GLN A 255 -24.07 -15.59 -2.36
CA GLN A 255 -25.31 -16.30 -2.02
C GLN A 255 -26.36 -15.41 -1.33
N GLY A 256 -25.92 -14.36 -0.64
CA GLY A 256 -26.79 -13.42 0.07
C GLY A 256 -27.20 -12.18 -0.74
N LEU A 257 -26.83 -12.10 -2.02
CA LEU A 257 -27.19 -10.99 -2.88
C LEU A 257 -28.70 -10.98 -3.16
N THR A 258 -29.42 -10.18 -2.39
CA THR A 258 -30.77 -9.73 -2.77
C THR A 258 -30.58 -8.41 -3.53
N VAL A 259 -30.91 -8.41 -4.81
CA VAL A 259 -30.95 -7.17 -5.61
C VAL A 259 -32.07 -6.32 -5.05
N ASN A 260 -31.74 -5.30 -4.26
CA ASN A 260 -32.71 -4.29 -3.82
C ASN A 260 -33.15 -3.51 -5.06
N GLY A 261 -34.32 -3.82 -5.57
CA GLY A 261 -34.90 -3.14 -6.73
C GLY A 261 -35.76 -4.03 -7.63
N GLY A 262 -36.28 -5.15 -7.13
CA GLY A 262 -37.34 -5.94 -7.75
C GLY A 262 -38.66 -5.73 -7.04
#